data_3525de6254fed3e4fe8e5cf6fadab28e
#
_entry.id   3525de6254fed3e4fe8e5cf6fadab28e
#
_cell.length_a   1.000
_cell.length_b   1.000
_cell.length_c   1.000
_cell.angle_alpha   90.00
_cell.angle_beta   90.00
_cell.angle_gamma   90.00
#
_symmetry.space_group_name_H-M   'P 1'
#
loop_
_entity.id
_entity.type
_entity.pdbx_description
1 polymer ?
#
loop_
_entity_poly.entity_id
_entity_poly.type
_entity_poly.pdbx_seq_one_letter_code
_entity_poly.pdbx_strand_id
1 'polypeptide(L)'
;PYTTLFRSVIGIDREIWINTMRTKTGTLSRIPLLPQALEIVAHYRDDPRAVNAGTVFPLITNQKVNAYLKEIADCLGIQKELTFHCARHTFATTVTLTNGVPIETVSKMLGHRSLRTTQIYAKVLDKKVSDDMAVLKKKYSNG
;
A
#
# COMPACT_ATOMS: atom_id res chain seq x y z
N PRO A 1 -6.52 16.21 -11.13
CA PRO A 1 -5.16 16.27 -10.58
C PRO A 1 -5.10 15.52 -9.26
N TYR A 2 -4.44 14.37 -9.27
CA TYR A 2 -4.31 13.54 -8.08
C TYR A 2 -3.03 13.91 -7.32
N THR A 3 -2.86 15.18 -7.05
CA THR A 3 -1.82 15.67 -6.15
C THR A 3 -2.32 15.47 -4.73
N THR A 4 -2.17 14.27 -4.23
CA THR A 4 -2.32 14.03 -2.82
C THR A 4 -1.16 14.72 -2.13
N LEU A 5 -1.41 15.84 -1.47
CA LEU A 5 -0.47 16.45 -0.54
C LEU A 5 -0.17 15.42 0.55
N PHE A 6 0.93 14.69 0.39
CA PHE A 6 1.44 13.83 1.44
C PHE A 6 2.05 14.72 2.51
N ARG A 7 1.47 14.74 3.69
CA ARG A 7 2.17 15.24 4.87
C ARG A 7 2.83 14.05 5.55
N SER A 8 4.15 14.03 5.54
CA SER A 8 4.89 13.17 6.46
C SER A 8 4.73 13.72 7.87
N VAL A 9 4.37 12.88 8.80
CA VAL A 9 4.26 13.20 10.22
C VAL A 9 4.98 12.13 11.03
N ILE A 10 5.49 12.53 12.20
CA ILE A 10 6.00 11.56 13.17
C ILE A 10 4.79 10.94 13.86
N GLY A 11 4.67 9.61 13.79
CA GLY A 11 3.61 8.85 14.44
C GLY A 11 3.82 8.69 15.94
N ILE A 12 2.87 8.01 16.59
CA ILE A 12 2.91 7.71 18.02
C ILE A 12 4.06 6.76 18.42
N ASP A 13 4.56 6.01 17.45
CA ASP A 13 5.68 5.08 17.51
C ASP A 13 7.04 5.74 17.22
N ARG A 14 7.05 7.05 16.99
CA ARG A 14 8.19 7.88 16.54
C ARG A 14 8.68 7.55 15.13
N GLU A 15 7.94 6.74 14.38
CA GLU A 15 8.23 6.42 12.98
C GLU A 15 7.59 7.44 12.03
N ILE A 16 8.02 7.43 10.77
CA ILE A 16 7.49 8.33 9.76
C ILE A 16 6.21 7.75 9.18
N TRP A 17 5.15 8.52 9.24
CA TRP A 17 3.85 8.19 8.69
C TRP A 17 3.47 9.13 7.56
N ILE A 18 2.67 8.63 6.63
CA ILE A 18 2.00 9.46 5.63
C ILE A 18 0.55 9.67 6.05
N ASN A 19 0.16 10.94 6.12
CA ASN A 19 -1.24 11.34 6.22
C ASN A 19 -1.71 11.79 4.83
N THR A 20 -2.72 11.14 4.32
CA THR A 20 -3.30 11.47 3.02
C THR A 20 -4.83 11.45 3.07
N MET A 21 -5.45 12.40 2.38
CA MET A 21 -6.89 12.44 2.20
C MET A 21 -7.25 11.74 0.91
N ARG A 22 -8.03 10.67 0.99
CA ARG A 22 -8.50 9.99 -0.21
C ARG A 22 -9.52 10.85 -0.94
N THR A 23 -9.18 11.35 -2.12
CA THR A 23 -10.02 12.27 -2.91
C THR A 23 -11.43 11.70 -3.17
N LYS A 24 -11.53 10.41 -3.51
CA LYS A 24 -12.82 9.76 -3.83
C LYS A 24 -13.77 9.63 -2.64
N THR A 25 -13.25 9.53 -1.42
CA THR A 25 -14.08 9.24 -0.23
C THR A 25 -14.01 10.32 0.84
N GLY A 26 -13.08 11.27 0.73
CA GLY A 26 -12.80 12.25 1.78
C GLY A 26 -12.30 11.62 3.09
N THR A 27 -11.83 10.37 3.04
CA THR A 27 -11.38 9.65 4.23
C THR A 27 -9.90 9.89 4.45
N LEU A 28 -9.52 10.24 5.68
CA LEU A 28 -8.12 10.35 6.08
C LEU A 28 -7.52 8.94 6.18
N SER A 29 -6.42 8.71 5.46
CA SER A 29 -5.58 7.53 5.57
C SER A 29 -4.30 7.90 6.30
N ARG A 30 -3.92 7.08 7.27
CA ARG A 30 -2.66 7.19 8.01
C ARG A 30 -1.90 5.89 7.80
N ILE A 31 -0.71 5.99 7.23
CA ILE A 31 0.05 4.83 6.79
C ILE A 31 1.48 4.95 7.31
N PRO A 32 1.94 4.04 8.18
CA PRO A 32 3.35 3.97 8.55
C PRO A 32 4.17 3.57 7.33
N LEU A 33 5.32 4.21 7.13
CA LEU A 33 6.18 3.91 5.99
C LEU A 33 7.07 2.72 6.32
N LEU A 34 7.05 1.74 5.41
CA LEU A 34 8.02 0.65 5.42
C LEU A 34 9.41 1.18 5.03
N PRO A 35 10.51 0.52 5.47
CA PRO A 35 11.87 0.96 5.14
C PRO A 35 12.11 1.21 3.66
N GLN A 36 11.62 0.32 2.79
CA GLN A 36 11.73 0.47 1.34
C GLN A 36 11.01 1.72 0.81
N ALA A 37 9.89 2.08 1.41
CA ALA A 37 9.17 3.29 1.06
C ALA A 37 9.93 4.55 1.51
N LEU A 38 10.60 4.50 2.67
CA LEU A 38 11.45 5.58 3.16
C LEU A 38 12.64 5.83 2.23
N GLU A 39 13.29 4.77 1.73
CA GLU A 39 14.39 4.85 0.76
C GLU A 39 13.92 5.54 -0.53
N ILE A 40 12.75 5.17 -1.05
CA ILE A 40 12.17 5.80 -2.25
C ILE A 40 11.88 7.29 -2.00
N VAL A 41 11.27 7.64 -0.87
CA VAL A 41 11.00 9.04 -0.51
C VAL A 41 12.30 9.83 -0.38
N ALA A 42 13.34 9.25 0.23
CA ALA A 42 14.65 9.88 0.37
C ALA A 42 15.30 10.14 -1.00
N HIS A 43 15.17 9.19 -1.94
CA HIS A 43 15.72 9.33 -3.30
C HIS A 43 15.13 10.53 -4.06
N TYR A 44 13.85 10.86 -3.84
CA TYR A 44 13.19 11.98 -4.53
C TYR A 44 13.18 13.29 -3.74
N ARG A 45 13.80 13.33 -2.55
CA ARG A 45 13.78 14.51 -1.66
C ARG A 45 14.21 15.80 -2.36
N ASP A 46 15.27 15.71 -3.16
CA ASP A 46 15.91 16.86 -3.82
C ASP A 46 15.64 16.87 -5.33
N ASP A 47 14.67 16.09 -5.84
CA ASP A 47 14.29 16.12 -7.25
C ASP A 47 13.66 17.49 -7.58
N PRO A 48 14.26 18.28 -8.50
CA PRO A 48 13.80 19.64 -8.80
C PRO A 48 12.32 19.68 -9.23
N ARG A 49 11.83 18.64 -9.89
CA ARG A 49 10.43 18.58 -10.35
C ARG A 49 9.47 18.38 -9.18
N ALA A 50 9.86 17.59 -8.18
CA ALA A 50 9.06 17.36 -6.98
C ALA A 50 9.10 18.61 -6.09
N VAL A 51 10.29 19.19 -5.88
CA VAL A 51 10.48 20.41 -5.08
C VAL A 51 9.69 21.58 -5.66
N ASN A 52 9.79 21.85 -6.96
CA ASN A 52 9.08 22.94 -7.61
C ASN A 52 7.55 22.75 -7.58
N ALA A 53 7.07 21.50 -7.61
CA ALA A 53 5.65 21.19 -7.51
C ALA A 53 5.14 21.12 -6.05
N GLY A 54 6.01 21.21 -5.04
CA GLY A 54 5.65 21.05 -3.64
C GLY A 54 5.11 19.66 -3.31
N THR A 55 5.61 18.60 -4.00
CA THR A 55 5.16 17.22 -3.88
C THR A 55 6.30 16.31 -3.46
N VAL A 56 5.98 15.12 -2.93
CA VAL A 56 7.00 14.12 -2.57
C VAL A 56 7.64 13.49 -3.81
N PHE A 57 6.86 13.33 -4.87
CA PHE A 57 7.31 12.76 -6.14
C PHE A 57 7.02 13.70 -7.30
N PRO A 58 7.80 13.62 -8.39
CA PRO A 58 7.46 14.30 -9.62
C PRO A 58 6.03 13.99 -10.09
N LEU A 59 5.31 15.02 -10.54
CA LEU A 59 3.94 14.84 -11.01
C LEU A 59 3.92 14.04 -12.31
N ILE A 60 3.23 12.92 -12.29
CA ILE A 60 3.01 12.04 -13.43
C ILE A 60 1.54 11.62 -13.47
N THR A 61 0.95 11.59 -14.66
CA THR A 61 -0.43 11.13 -14.82
C THR A 61 -0.55 9.62 -14.69
N ASN A 62 -1.69 9.12 -14.20
CA ASN A 62 -1.93 7.67 -14.13
C ASN A 62 -1.81 6.98 -15.48
N GLN A 63 -2.22 7.65 -16.57
CA GLN A 63 -2.05 7.11 -17.93
C GLN A 63 -0.58 6.86 -18.25
N LYS A 64 0.29 7.83 -17.94
CA LYS A 64 1.73 7.73 -18.19
C LYS A 64 2.39 6.67 -17.31
N VAL A 65 1.98 6.57 -16.04
CA VAL A 65 2.43 5.48 -15.15
C VAL A 65 2.04 4.11 -15.72
N ASN A 66 0.79 3.94 -16.14
CA ASN A 66 0.33 2.67 -16.70
C ASN A 66 1.02 2.34 -18.04
N ALA A 67 1.33 3.35 -18.87
CA ALA A 67 2.10 3.15 -20.10
C ALA A 67 3.52 2.61 -19.78
N TYR A 68 4.22 3.22 -18.84
CA TYR A 68 5.54 2.73 -18.42
C TYR A 68 5.49 1.34 -17.79
N LEU A 69 4.46 1.04 -16.99
CA LEU A 69 4.27 -0.30 -16.42
C LEU A 69 4.05 -1.35 -17.51
N LYS A 70 3.34 -0.98 -18.58
CA LYS A 70 3.15 -1.85 -19.75
C LYS A 70 4.47 -2.09 -20.47
N GLU A 71 5.26 -1.05 -20.76
CA GLU A 71 6.58 -1.19 -21.37
C GLU A 71 7.50 -2.10 -20.55
N ILE A 72 7.53 -1.93 -19.23
CA ILE A 72 8.30 -2.80 -18.32
C ILE A 72 7.82 -4.25 -18.41
N ALA A 73 6.49 -4.47 -18.39
CA ALA A 73 5.93 -5.81 -18.50
C ALA A 73 6.31 -6.47 -19.83
N ASP A 74 6.20 -5.74 -20.93
CA ASP A 74 6.56 -6.22 -22.26
C ASP A 74 8.06 -6.57 -22.35
N CYS A 75 8.93 -5.72 -21.82
CA CYS A 75 10.39 -5.98 -21.79
C CYS A 75 10.77 -7.21 -20.95
N LEU A 76 10.01 -7.52 -19.92
CA LEU A 76 10.25 -8.65 -19.01
C LEU A 76 9.47 -9.92 -19.39
N GLY A 77 8.69 -9.89 -20.47
CA GLY A 77 7.84 -11.01 -20.88
C GLY A 77 6.70 -11.32 -19.92
N ILE A 78 6.27 -10.35 -19.11
CA ILE A 78 5.17 -10.51 -18.15
C ILE A 78 3.84 -10.41 -18.91
N GLN A 79 3.12 -11.54 -19.02
CA GLN A 79 1.85 -11.62 -19.74
C GLN A 79 0.68 -10.92 -19.01
N LYS A 80 0.84 -10.62 -17.72
CA LYS A 80 -0.20 -9.98 -16.91
C LYS A 80 -0.19 -8.47 -17.15
N GLU A 81 -1.37 -7.90 -17.35
CA GLU A 81 -1.53 -6.44 -17.42
C GLU A 81 -1.15 -5.82 -16.06
N LEU A 82 -0.05 -5.05 -16.06
CA LEU A 82 0.39 -4.29 -14.90
C LEU A 82 -0.19 -2.88 -14.95
N THR A 83 -0.92 -2.52 -13.89
CA THR A 83 -1.48 -1.18 -13.72
C THR A 83 -1.16 -0.64 -12.33
N PHE A 84 -1.26 0.67 -12.15
CA PHE A 84 -1.12 1.30 -10.82
C PHE A 84 -2.08 0.69 -9.78
N HIS A 85 -3.25 0.21 -10.22
CA HIS A 85 -4.21 -0.48 -9.34
C HIS A 85 -3.68 -1.82 -8.83
N CYS A 86 -2.85 -2.51 -9.62
CA CYS A 86 -2.20 -3.76 -9.18
C CYS A 86 -1.30 -3.54 -7.97
N ALA A 87 -0.55 -2.42 -7.92
CA ALA A 87 0.28 -2.08 -6.76
C ALA A 87 -0.55 -1.97 -5.48
N ARG A 88 -1.71 -1.29 -5.55
CA ARG A 88 -2.63 -1.19 -4.42
C ARG A 88 -3.20 -2.55 -3.99
N HIS A 89 -3.54 -3.39 -4.96
CA HIS A 89 -4.01 -4.76 -4.71
C HIS A 89 -2.92 -5.60 -4.04
N THR A 90 -1.70 -5.57 -4.56
CA THR A 90 -0.55 -6.29 -4.01
C THR A 90 -0.22 -5.82 -2.60
N PHE A 91 -0.26 -4.51 -2.32
CA PHE A 91 -0.08 -3.99 -0.98
C PHE A 91 -1.12 -4.56 -0.02
N ALA A 92 -2.41 -4.51 -0.40
CA ALA A 92 -3.48 -5.02 0.45
C ALA A 92 -3.40 -6.54 0.69
N THR A 93 -3.03 -7.32 -0.31
CA THR A 93 -2.99 -8.79 -0.23
C THR A 93 -1.63 -9.29 0.28
N THR A 94 -0.60 -9.19 -0.55
CA THR A 94 0.71 -9.81 -0.34
C THR A 94 1.50 -9.11 0.76
N VAL A 95 1.49 -7.76 0.78
CA VAL A 95 2.30 -7.01 1.74
C VAL A 95 1.65 -6.98 3.12
N THR A 96 0.32 -6.93 3.22
CA THR A 96 -0.35 -6.77 4.50
C THR A 96 -1.13 -8.00 4.95
N LEU A 97 -2.20 -8.39 4.28
CA LEU A 97 -3.08 -9.48 4.75
C LEU A 97 -2.36 -10.84 4.87
N THR A 98 -1.51 -11.20 3.92
CA THR A 98 -0.74 -12.46 3.97
C THR A 98 0.26 -12.47 5.13
N ASN A 99 0.75 -11.30 5.54
CA ASN A 99 1.64 -11.13 6.69
C ASN A 99 0.89 -10.89 8.01
N GLY A 100 -0.39 -11.20 8.09
CA GLY A 100 -1.16 -11.20 9.34
C GLY A 100 -1.69 -9.83 9.76
N VAL A 101 -1.55 -8.78 8.93
CA VAL A 101 -2.16 -7.48 9.25
C VAL A 101 -3.70 -7.61 9.22
N PRO A 102 -4.41 -7.24 10.29
CA PRO A 102 -5.87 -7.33 10.33
C PRO A 102 -6.54 -6.55 9.22
N ILE A 103 -7.63 -7.08 8.68
CA ILE A 103 -8.36 -6.46 7.56
C ILE A 103 -8.89 -5.06 7.90
N GLU A 104 -9.23 -4.81 9.14
CA GLU A 104 -9.67 -3.50 9.64
C GLU A 104 -8.55 -2.46 9.53
N THR A 105 -7.33 -2.87 9.88
CA THR A 105 -6.13 -2.03 9.75
C THR A 105 -5.85 -1.72 8.29
N VAL A 106 -5.89 -2.74 7.42
CA VAL A 106 -5.73 -2.57 5.97
C VAL A 106 -6.80 -1.64 5.40
N SER A 107 -8.04 -1.79 5.84
CA SER A 107 -9.14 -0.93 5.42
C SER A 107 -8.89 0.55 5.76
N LYS A 108 -8.40 0.84 6.96
CA LYS A 108 -8.02 2.19 7.40
C LYS A 108 -6.86 2.74 6.56
N MET A 109 -5.80 1.95 6.35
CA MET A 109 -4.65 2.37 5.52
C MET A 109 -5.07 2.67 4.08
N LEU A 110 -6.00 1.90 3.52
CA LEU A 110 -6.53 2.11 2.18
C LEU A 110 -7.56 3.26 2.09
N GLY A 111 -7.99 3.84 3.21
CA GLY A 111 -9.00 4.90 3.25
C GLY A 111 -10.36 4.43 2.76
N HIS A 112 -10.75 3.20 3.07
CA HIS A 112 -12.08 2.70 2.76
C HIS A 112 -13.09 3.14 3.83
N ARG A 113 -14.26 3.60 3.40
CA ARG A 113 -15.38 3.94 4.33
C ARG A 113 -16.03 2.71 4.91
N SER A 114 -16.00 1.59 4.19
CA SER A 114 -16.62 0.34 4.58
C SER A 114 -15.63 -0.81 4.49
N LEU A 115 -15.60 -1.66 5.50
CA LEU A 115 -14.81 -2.88 5.54
C LEU A 115 -15.15 -3.81 4.36
N ARG A 116 -16.42 -3.83 3.93
CA ARG A 116 -16.89 -4.60 2.78
C ARG A 116 -16.06 -4.32 1.50
N THR A 117 -15.61 -3.06 1.33
CA THR A 117 -14.74 -2.70 0.18
C THR A 117 -13.36 -3.38 0.28
N THR A 118 -12.90 -3.69 1.47
CA THR A 118 -11.61 -4.36 1.71
C THR A 118 -11.74 -5.88 1.62
N GLN A 119 -12.92 -6.42 1.89
CA GLN A 119 -13.18 -7.87 1.83
C GLN A 119 -12.92 -8.50 0.46
N ILE A 120 -12.95 -7.71 -0.63
CA ILE A 120 -12.54 -8.19 -1.95
C ILE A 120 -11.08 -8.69 -2.00
N TYR A 121 -10.24 -8.19 -1.09
CA TYR A 121 -8.83 -8.60 -0.95
C TYR A 121 -8.65 -9.77 0.03
N ALA A 122 -9.63 -10.01 0.89
CA ALA A 122 -9.61 -11.03 1.92
C ALA A 122 -10.14 -12.38 1.41
N LYS A 123 -9.62 -12.84 0.28
CA LYS A 123 -9.77 -14.27 -0.03
C LYS A 123 -8.96 -15.02 1.02
N VAL A 124 -9.66 -15.67 1.96
CA VAL A 124 -9.02 -16.55 2.93
C VAL A 124 -8.40 -17.70 2.14
N LEU A 125 -7.08 -17.68 2.04
CA LEU A 125 -6.34 -18.77 1.43
C LEU A 125 -6.29 -19.91 2.43
N ASP A 126 -6.50 -21.15 2.00
CA ASP A 126 -6.40 -22.35 2.84
C ASP A 126 -5.09 -22.39 3.62
N LYS A 127 -4.01 -21.89 3.00
CA LYS A 127 -2.72 -21.73 3.66
C LYS A 127 -2.81 -20.83 4.91
N LYS A 128 -3.51 -19.69 4.82
CA LYS A 128 -3.65 -18.79 5.99
C LYS A 128 -4.46 -19.46 7.11
N VAL A 129 -5.53 -20.17 6.76
CA VAL A 129 -6.30 -20.97 7.75
C VAL A 129 -5.40 -21.99 8.43
N SER A 130 -4.58 -22.67 7.66
CA SER A 130 -3.62 -23.68 8.17
C SER A 130 -2.59 -23.05 9.11
N ASP A 131 -2.01 -21.92 8.72
CA ASP A 131 -0.99 -21.21 9.49
C ASP A 131 -1.59 -20.65 10.81
N ASP A 132 -2.76 -20.03 10.76
CA ASP A 132 -3.45 -19.49 11.94
C ASP A 132 -3.81 -20.64 12.91
N MET A 133 -4.29 -21.77 12.40
CA MET A 133 -4.61 -22.95 13.20
C MET A 133 -3.38 -23.65 13.77
N ALA A 134 -2.24 -23.61 13.07
CA ALA A 134 -0.98 -24.15 13.59
C ALA A 134 -0.52 -23.42 14.84
N VAL A 135 -0.65 -22.08 14.88
CA VAL A 135 -0.35 -21.26 16.06
C VAL A 135 -1.22 -21.66 17.26
N LEU A 136 -2.54 -21.84 17.02
CA LEU A 136 -3.47 -22.30 18.05
C LEU A 136 -3.15 -23.71 18.54
N LYS A 137 -2.91 -24.64 17.64
CA LYS A 137 -2.52 -26.03 17.99
C LYS A 137 -1.29 -26.03 18.89
N LYS A 138 -0.25 -25.27 18.55
CA LYS A 138 0.96 -25.16 19.36
C LYS A 138 0.68 -24.61 20.76
N LYS A 139 -0.22 -23.61 20.86
CA LYS A 139 -0.60 -23.02 22.16
C LYS A 139 -1.32 -24.01 23.07
N TYR A 140 -2.16 -24.88 22.52
CA TYR A 140 -2.95 -25.84 23.27
C TYR A 140 -2.28 -27.23 23.41
N SER A 141 -1.17 -27.48 22.71
CA SER A 141 -0.39 -28.73 22.88
C SER A 141 0.64 -28.65 24.02
N ASN A 142 0.92 -27.46 24.55
CA ASN A 142 1.88 -27.21 25.61
C ASN A 142 1.21 -26.96 26.98
N GLY A 143 -0.06 -27.41 27.16
CA GLY A 143 -0.83 -27.34 28.42
C GLY A 143 -1.00 -28.71 29.05
#